data_e484119c649f0a518b7a4a97fdadb162
#
_entry.id   e484119c649f0a518b7a4a97fdadb162
#
_cell.length_a   1.000
_cell.length_b   1.000
_cell.length_c   1.000
_cell.angle_alpha   90.00
_cell.angle_beta   90.00
_cell.angle_gamma   90.00
#
_symmetry.space_group_name_H-M   'P 1'
#
loop_
_entity.id
_entity.type
_entity.pdbx_description
1 polymer ?
#
loop_
_entity_poly.entity_id
_entity_poly.type
_entity_poly.pdbx_seq_one_letter_code
_entity_poly.pdbx_strand_id
1 'polypeptide(L)'
;DPEGTFSSRLAKLLEETLYPEADFLIDLHGGDVNEALTPLVFFPTAVSDALAAKSSAAAASLSIPYRVASTAKNGLYSWAAQCGIPALLAERGERGLWCEDEVTACKRNIFELMAHLKIRPFSDTDLHQEEIRQAVYEEAPKNGFWYPAVSHAGQKLKKGTLLGTLKDIYGNEIFRCTAPFDGVVLYYTLSLGVKCKDPLIAFGEI
;
A
#
# COMPACT_ATOMS: atom_id res chain seq x y z
N ASP A 1 -23.43 3.37 -3.24
CA ASP A 1 -24.58 4.26 -3.43
C ASP A 1 -24.88 4.41 -4.93
N PRO A 2 -26.02 3.89 -5.44
CA PRO A 2 -26.38 3.95 -6.88
C PRO A 2 -26.71 5.38 -7.35
N GLU A 3 -27.08 6.27 -6.45
CA GLU A 3 -27.38 7.68 -6.72
C GLU A 3 -26.19 8.61 -6.37
N GLY A 4 -25.05 8.03 -6.02
CA GLY A 4 -23.86 8.76 -5.58
C GLY A 4 -22.99 9.28 -6.73
N THR A 5 -21.76 9.62 -6.42
CA THR A 5 -20.74 10.04 -7.39
C THR A 5 -20.47 8.95 -8.44
N PHE A 6 -19.77 9.31 -9.52
CA PHE A 6 -19.33 8.32 -10.51
C PHE A 6 -18.56 7.15 -9.85
N SER A 7 -17.61 7.46 -8.95
CA SER A 7 -16.85 6.43 -8.23
C SER A 7 -17.76 5.54 -7.37
N SER A 8 -18.75 6.11 -6.68
CA SER A 8 -19.71 5.31 -5.88
C SER A 8 -20.54 4.37 -6.74
N ARG A 9 -20.98 4.83 -7.93
CA ARG A 9 -21.74 4.00 -8.89
C ARG A 9 -20.88 2.90 -9.49
N LEU A 10 -19.62 3.22 -9.84
CA LEU A 10 -18.67 2.21 -10.35
C LEU A 10 -18.37 1.15 -9.28
N ALA A 11 -18.08 1.56 -8.05
CA ALA A 11 -17.86 0.61 -6.95
C ALA A 11 -19.07 -0.33 -6.75
N LYS A 12 -20.29 0.21 -6.81
CA LYS A 12 -21.51 -0.61 -6.74
C LYS A 12 -21.62 -1.60 -7.89
N LEU A 13 -21.34 -1.17 -9.10
CA LEU A 13 -21.35 -2.06 -10.28
C LEU A 13 -20.34 -3.20 -10.12
N LEU A 14 -19.12 -2.91 -9.68
CA LEU A 14 -18.08 -3.93 -9.43
C LEU A 14 -18.52 -4.91 -8.34
N GLU A 15 -19.07 -4.42 -7.24
CA GLU A 15 -19.61 -5.27 -6.16
C GLU A 15 -20.70 -6.22 -6.66
N GLU A 16 -21.61 -5.74 -7.51
CA GLU A 16 -22.74 -6.53 -8.00
C GLU A 16 -22.38 -7.49 -9.14
N THR A 17 -21.34 -7.16 -9.93
CA THR A 17 -21.02 -7.94 -11.14
C THR A 17 -19.79 -8.82 -11.01
N LEU A 18 -18.76 -8.39 -10.29
CA LEU A 18 -17.50 -9.14 -10.18
C LEU A 18 -17.41 -9.97 -8.90
N TYR A 19 -17.83 -9.44 -7.76
CA TYR A 19 -17.63 -10.13 -6.48
C TYR A 19 -18.37 -11.47 -6.38
N PRO A 20 -19.61 -11.64 -6.89
CA PRO A 20 -20.31 -12.93 -6.81
C PRO A 20 -19.60 -14.08 -7.53
N GLU A 21 -18.77 -13.77 -8.53
CA GLU A 21 -18.05 -14.76 -9.36
C GLU A 21 -16.57 -14.86 -9.01
N ALA A 22 -16.09 -14.10 -7.99
CA ALA A 22 -14.66 -14.02 -7.68
C ALA A 22 -14.27 -14.99 -6.57
N ASP A 23 -13.31 -15.88 -6.83
CA ASP A 23 -12.65 -16.72 -5.82
C ASP A 23 -11.49 -16.01 -5.12
N PHE A 24 -10.89 -15.03 -5.78
CA PHE A 24 -9.77 -14.22 -5.30
C PHE A 24 -9.70 -12.89 -6.03
N LEU A 25 -9.30 -11.82 -5.34
CA LEU A 25 -9.11 -10.49 -5.94
C LEU A 25 -7.70 -9.97 -5.68
N ILE A 26 -7.04 -9.47 -6.72
CA ILE A 26 -5.84 -8.65 -6.58
C ILE A 26 -6.08 -7.27 -7.20
N ASP A 27 -5.87 -6.23 -6.40
CA ASP A 27 -5.92 -4.84 -6.80
C ASP A 27 -4.49 -4.38 -7.13
N LEU A 28 -4.26 -3.80 -8.29
CA LEU A 28 -2.94 -3.39 -8.75
C LEU A 28 -2.85 -1.87 -8.73
N HIS A 29 -1.98 -1.36 -7.90
CA HIS A 29 -1.72 0.06 -7.73
C HIS A 29 -0.27 0.43 -8.05
N GLY A 30 -0.04 1.72 -8.23
CA GLY A 30 1.27 2.37 -8.22
C GLY A 30 1.18 3.69 -7.50
N GLY A 31 2.33 4.21 -7.06
CA GLY A 31 2.39 5.49 -6.35
C GLY A 31 1.86 6.65 -7.19
N ASP A 32 1.13 7.55 -6.55
CA ASP A 32 0.62 8.78 -7.15
C ASP A 32 1.73 9.65 -7.76
N VAL A 33 1.35 10.63 -8.58
CA VAL A 33 2.29 11.53 -9.28
C VAL A 33 3.26 12.27 -8.34
N ASN A 34 2.89 12.39 -7.08
CA ASN A 34 3.68 13.05 -6.02
C ASN A 34 4.11 12.08 -4.91
N GLU A 35 4.16 10.78 -5.16
CA GLU A 35 4.50 9.78 -4.17
C GLU A 35 5.74 8.98 -4.57
N ALA A 36 6.70 8.88 -3.65
CA ALA A 36 7.77 7.89 -3.70
C ALA A 36 7.32 6.65 -2.92
N LEU A 37 7.46 5.46 -3.53
CA LEU A 37 6.95 4.21 -3.02
C LEU A 37 7.95 3.08 -3.18
N THR A 38 8.12 2.23 -2.16
CA THR A 38 8.81 0.94 -2.30
C THR A 38 7.79 -0.16 -2.60
N PRO A 39 8.11 -1.14 -3.48
CA PRO A 39 7.16 -2.21 -3.77
C PRO A 39 6.70 -2.93 -2.50
N LEU A 40 5.39 -3.05 -2.32
CA LEU A 40 4.77 -3.72 -1.18
C LEU A 40 3.44 -4.37 -1.57
N VAL A 41 2.95 -5.30 -0.73
CA VAL A 41 1.63 -5.89 -0.88
C VAL A 41 0.85 -5.82 0.43
N PHE A 42 -0.32 -5.21 0.40
CA PHE A 42 -1.25 -5.24 1.54
C PHE A 42 -2.10 -6.51 1.51
N PHE A 43 -2.32 -7.08 2.69
CA PHE A 43 -3.29 -8.15 2.91
C PHE A 43 -4.24 -7.80 4.06
N PRO A 44 -5.54 -8.13 3.96
CA PRO A 44 -6.54 -7.75 4.95
C PRO A 44 -6.40 -8.58 6.23
N THR A 45 -6.52 -7.93 7.39
CA THR A 45 -6.52 -8.56 8.72
C THR A 45 -7.80 -8.29 9.52
N ALA A 46 -8.60 -7.27 9.13
CA ALA A 46 -9.87 -6.93 9.78
C ALA A 46 -11.05 -7.76 9.22
N VAL A 47 -10.85 -9.07 9.09
CA VAL A 47 -11.77 -10.07 8.53
C VAL A 47 -11.70 -11.36 9.38
N SER A 48 -12.35 -12.44 8.97
CA SER A 48 -12.21 -13.73 9.67
C SER A 48 -10.78 -14.27 9.57
N ASP A 49 -10.32 -14.98 10.61
CA ASP A 49 -8.97 -15.57 10.66
C ASP A 49 -8.67 -16.45 9.44
N ALA A 50 -9.65 -17.22 8.99
CA ALA A 50 -9.50 -18.09 7.82
C ALA A 50 -9.26 -17.30 6.54
N LEU A 51 -9.93 -16.16 6.36
CA LEU A 51 -9.77 -15.31 5.18
C LEU A 51 -8.47 -14.52 5.26
N ALA A 52 -8.12 -13.98 6.43
CA ALA A 52 -6.84 -13.32 6.68
C ALA A 52 -5.67 -14.26 6.39
N ALA A 53 -5.76 -15.53 6.85
CA ALA A 53 -4.73 -16.54 6.59
C ALA A 53 -4.56 -16.86 5.10
N LYS A 54 -5.67 -16.98 4.34
CA LYS A 54 -5.62 -17.19 2.88
C LYS A 54 -4.94 -16.01 2.16
N SER A 55 -5.33 -14.78 2.49
CA SER A 55 -4.74 -13.58 1.90
C SER A 55 -3.26 -13.42 2.28
N SER A 56 -2.91 -13.67 3.54
CA SER A 56 -1.51 -13.61 4.00
C SER A 56 -0.63 -14.66 3.32
N ALA A 57 -1.13 -15.90 3.14
CA ALA A 57 -0.42 -16.96 2.42
C ALA A 57 -0.19 -16.60 0.94
N ALA A 58 -1.20 -16.00 0.29
CA ALA A 58 -1.08 -15.51 -1.08
C ALA A 58 -0.06 -14.36 -1.16
N ALA A 59 -0.10 -13.38 -0.23
CA ALA A 59 0.88 -12.30 -0.17
C ALA A 59 2.31 -12.85 -0.01
N ALA A 60 2.49 -13.85 0.85
CA ALA A 60 3.78 -14.50 1.10
C ALA A 60 4.35 -15.27 -0.10
N SER A 61 3.54 -15.56 -1.12
CA SER A 61 3.97 -16.23 -2.35
C SER A 61 4.52 -15.28 -3.42
N LEU A 62 4.47 -13.95 -3.19
CA LEU A 62 4.90 -12.95 -4.15
C LEU A 62 6.33 -12.47 -3.89
N SER A 63 7.11 -12.29 -4.95
CA SER A 63 8.45 -11.67 -4.90
C SER A 63 8.37 -10.14 -4.75
N ILE A 64 7.59 -9.68 -3.75
CA ILE A 64 7.46 -8.29 -3.33
C ILE A 64 8.17 -8.16 -1.97
N PRO A 65 9.08 -7.16 -1.78
CA PRO A 65 9.94 -7.12 -0.59
C PRO A 65 9.21 -6.98 0.74
N TYR A 66 8.05 -6.34 0.75
CA TYR A 66 7.28 -6.11 1.97
C TYR A 66 5.84 -6.56 1.82
N ARG A 67 5.35 -7.37 2.78
CA ARG A 67 3.91 -7.62 2.93
C ARG A 67 3.41 -6.93 4.19
N VAL A 68 2.35 -6.15 4.06
CA VAL A 68 1.85 -5.25 5.10
C VAL A 68 0.46 -5.68 5.55
N ALA A 69 0.32 -5.95 6.85
CA ALA A 69 -0.98 -6.22 7.45
C ALA A 69 -1.85 -4.96 7.42
N SER A 70 -3.07 -5.08 6.88
CA SER A 70 -3.97 -3.94 6.70
C SER A 70 -5.32 -4.14 7.39
N THR A 71 -5.74 -3.13 8.13
CA THR A 71 -7.07 -3.06 8.75
C THR A 71 -8.08 -2.25 7.94
N ALA A 72 -7.72 -1.80 6.73
CA ALA A 72 -8.61 -1.07 5.83
C ALA A 72 -9.86 -1.88 5.48
N LYS A 73 -10.99 -1.18 5.22
CA LYS A 73 -12.30 -1.81 4.96
C LYS A 73 -13.04 -1.23 3.76
N ASN A 74 -12.55 -0.17 3.15
CA ASN A 74 -13.28 0.66 2.19
C ASN A 74 -12.61 0.82 0.81
N GLY A 75 -11.49 0.13 0.55
CA GLY A 75 -10.87 0.06 -0.77
C GLY A 75 -11.37 -1.16 -1.56
N LEU A 76 -11.04 -1.28 -2.85
CA LEU A 76 -11.51 -2.37 -3.71
C LEU A 76 -11.16 -3.75 -3.09
N TYR A 77 -9.87 -4.01 -2.81
CA TYR A 77 -9.45 -5.28 -2.21
C TYR A 77 -10.00 -5.50 -0.80
N SER A 78 -10.01 -4.43 0.02
CA SER A 78 -10.41 -4.54 1.42
C SER A 78 -11.93 -4.69 1.56
N TRP A 79 -12.74 -4.11 0.65
CA TRP A 79 -14.18 -4.34 0.60
C TRP A 79 -14.51 -5.74 0.07
N ALA A 80 -13.80 -6.24 -0.95
CA ALA A 80 -13.90 -7.62 -1.37
C ALA A 80 -13.68 -8.59 -0.20
N ALA A 81 -12.68 -8.30 0.64
CA ALA A 81 -12.42 -9.09 1.83
C ALA A 81 -13.54 -9.01 2.87
N GLN A 82 -14.21 -7.85 3.06
CA GLN A 82 -15.43 -7.76 3.88
C GLN A 82 -16.59 -8.59 3.30
N CYS A 83 -16.64 -8.76 1.97
CA CYS A 83 -17.61 -9.61 1.29
C CYS A 83 -17.23 -11.11 1.27
N GLY A 84 -16.12 -11.50 1.91
CA GLY A 84 -15.70 -12.90 2.04
C GLY A 84 -14.75 -13.39 0.95
N ILE A 85 -14.24 -12.52 0.08
CA ILE A 85 -13.33 -12.85 -1.01
C ILE A 85 -11.90 -12.61 -0.54
N PRO A 86 -10.99 -13.62 -0.53
CA PRO A 86 -9.58 -13.39 -0.23
C PRO A 86 -8.98 -12.39 -1.23
N ALA A 87 -8.23 -11.41 -0.73
CA ALA A 87 -7.81 -10.31 -1.57
C ALA A 87 -6.46 -9.74 -1.17
N LEU A 88 -5.79 -9.10 -2.14
CA LEU A 88 -4.53 -8.38 -1.99
C LEU A 88 -4.61 -7.02 -2.68
N LEU A 89 -3.78 -6.08 -2.23
CA LEU A 89 -3.45 -4.87 -2.97
C LEU A 89 -1.94 -4.82 -3.15
N ALA A 90 -1.48 -4.88 -4.39
CA ALA A 90 -0.06 -4.81 -4.73
C ALA A 90 0.29 -3.40 -5.24
N GLU A 91 1.28 -2.80 -4.61
CA GLU A 91 1.78 -1.47 -4.92
C GLU A 91 3.15 -1.58 -5.61
N ARG A 92 3.27 -1.05 -6.85
CA ARG A 92 4.51 -1.04 -7.62
C ARG A 92 4.58 0.19 -8.52
N GLY A 93 5.80 0.71 -8.69
CA GLY A 93 6.04 1.97 -9.41
C GLY A 93 5.73 3.18 -8.54
N GLU A 94 6.25 4.33 -8.90
CA GLU A 94 6.14 5.57 -8.13
C GLU A 94 6.00 6.79 -9.06
N ARG A 95 5.59 7.94 -8.49
CA ARG A 95 5.55 9.24 -9.19
C ARG A 95 4.63 9.26 -10.42
N GLY A 96 3.65 8.37 -10.50
CA GLY A 96 2.80 8.21 -11.69
C GLY A 96 3.58 7.79 -12.95
N LEU A 97 4.81 7.30 -12.80
CA LEU A 97 5.67 6.85 -13.87
C LEU A 97 5.58 5.33 -14.05
N TRP A 98 5.92 4.88 -15.25
CA TRP A 98 6.06 3.46 -15.55
C TRP A 98 7.43 3.18 -16.16
N CYS A 99 7.93 1.95 -16.01
CA CYS A 99 9.08 1.45 -16.73
C CYS A 99 8.92 -0.06 -16.99
N GLU A 100 9.68 -0.58 -17.96
CA GLU A 100 9.60 -2.00 -18.34
C GLU A 100 9.95 -2.94 -17.20
N ASP A 101 10.86 -2.54 -16.30
CA ASP A 101 11.24 -3.36 -15.14
C ASP A 101 10.06 -3.53 -14.18
N GLU A 102 9.31 -2.45 -13.89
CA GLU A 102 8.11 -2.52 -13.04
C GLU A 102 6.97 -3.28 -13.70
N VAL A 103 6.76 -3.12 -15.02
CA VAL A 103 5.79 -3.93 -15.78
C VAL A 103 6.14 -5.41 -15.73
N THR A 104 7.41 -5.75 -15.91
CA THR A 104 7.90 -7.13 -15.85
C THR A 104 7.75 -7.72 -14.45
N ALA A 105 8.11 -6.96 -13.41
CA ALA A 105 7.96 -7.37 -12.03
C ALA A 105 6.48 -7.57 -11.64
N CYS A 106 5.58 -6.66 -12.07
CA CYS A 106 4.15 -6.80 -11.84
C CYS A 106 3.59 -8.06 -12.50
N LYS A 107 3.95 -8.34 -13.77
CA LYS A 107 3.57 -9.58 -14.47
C LYS A 107 4.07 -10.82 -13.72
N ARG A 108 5.32 -10.80 -13.23
CA ARG A 108 5.88 -11.88 -12.42
C ARG A 108 5.00 -12.13 -11.18
N ASN A 109 4.67 -11.08 -10.42
CA ASN A 109 3.84 -11.22 -9.23
C ASN A 109 2.46 -11.82 -9.54
N ILE A 110 1.85 -11.47 -10.67
CA ILE A 110 0.60 -12.10 -11.12
C ILE A 110 0.80 -13.59 -11.39
N PHE A 111 1.89 -14.00 -12.06
CA PHE A 111 2.18 -15.42 -12.33
C PHE A 111 2.48 -16.20 -11.05
N GLU A 112 3.17 -15.61 -10.08
CA GLU A 112 3.39 -16.16 -8.74
C GLU A 112 2.07 -16.42 -8.03
N LEU A 113 1.15 -15.43 -8.03
CA LEU A 113 -0.19 -15.56 -7.47
C LEU A 113 -0.99 -16.66 -8.18
N MET A 114 -0.98 -16.71 -9.52
CA MET A 114 -1.65 -17.76 -10.29
C MET A 114 -1.10 -19.14 -9.96
N ALA A 115 0.20 -19.28 -9.69
CA ALA A 115 0.79 -20.55 -9.25
C ALA A 115 0.34 -20.92 -7.84
N HIS A 116 0.31 -19.95 -6.90
CA HIS A 116 -0.22 -20.15 -5.54
C HIS A 116 -1.68 -20.64 -5.58
N LEU A 117 -2.49 -20.04 -6.44
CA LEU A 117 -3.90 -20.40 -6.64
C LEU A 117 -4.09 -21.66 -7.51
N LYS A 118 -3.00 -22.31 -7.95
CA LYS A 118 -3.01 -23.52 -8.79
C LYS A 118 -3.70 -23.33 -10.16
N ILE A 119 -3.73 -22.10 -10.66
CA ILE A 119 -4.28 -21.77 -11.99
C ILE A 119 -3.26 -22.09 -13.08
N ARG A 120 -1.97 -21.77 -12.81
CA ARG A 120 -0.87 -21.95 -13.77
C ARG A 120 0.43 -22.23 -13.03
N PRO A 121 1.26 -23.22 -13.47
CA PRO A 121 2.58 -23.42 -12.87
C PRO A 121 3.50 -22.22 -13.16
N PHE A 122 4.28 -21.83 -12.14
CA PHE A 122 5.35 -20.84 -12.22
C PHE A 122 6.41 -21.19 -11.18
N SER A 123 7.69 -21.19 -11.52
CA SER A 123 8.76 -21.70 -10.66
C SER A 123 9.94 -20.75 -10.46
N ASP A 124 9.89 -19.55 -11.03
CA ASP A 124 10.95 -18.54 -10.88
C ASP A 124 10.61 -17.58 -9.75
N THR A 125 10.78 -18.04 -8.51
CA THR A 125 10.47 -17.24 -7.31
C THR A 125 11.73 -17.04 -6.47
N ASP A 126 12.17 -15.79 -6.34
CA ASP A 126 13.16 -15.36 -5.35
C ASP A 126 12.40 -14.65 -4.23
N LEU A 127 12.08 -15.40 -3.17
CA LEU A 127 11.23 -14.94 -2.08
C LEU A 127 12.08 -14.38 -0.93
N HIS A 128 12.45 -13.11 -1.01
CA HIS A 128 12.98 -12.34 0.11
C HIS A 128 11.95 -11.29 0.53
N GLN A 129 11.10 -11.64 1.49
CA GLN A 129 10.00 -10.78 1.92
C GLN A 129 9.99 -10.60 3.43
N GLU A 130 9.85 -9.36 3.88
CA GLU A 130 9.64 -9.00 5.28
C GLU A 130 8.16 -8.74 5.54
N GLU A 131 7.63 -9.27 6.66
CA GLU A 131 6.26 -9.00 7.08
C GLU A 131 6.21 -7.78 8.01
N ILE A 132 5.39 -6.81 7.67
CA ILE A 132 5.12 -5.60 8.44
C ILE A 132 3.73 -5.74 9.08
N ARG A 133 3.72 -5.95 10.39
CA ARG A 133 2.48 -6.08 11.18
C ARG A 133 1.97 -4.78 11.73
N GLN A 134 2.87 -3.83 11.94
CA GLN A 134 2.56 -2.50 12.43
C GLN A 134 3.13 -1.45 11.50
N ALA A 135 2.29 -0.52 11.09
CA ALA A 135 2.70 0.65 10.32
C ALA A 135 1.99 1.90 10.85
N VAL A 136 2.64 3.04 10.73
CA VAL A 136 2.06 4.36 10.97
C VAL A 136 1.90 5.07 9.64
N TYR A 137 0.79 5.79 9.53
CA TYR A 137 0.40 6.57 8.35
C TYR A 137 0.20 8.01 8.81
N GLU A 138 1.22 8.84 8.63
CA GLU A 138 1.19 10.21 9.08
C GLU A 138 0.52 11.12 8.05
N GLU A 139 -0.43 11.90 8.51
CA GLU A 139 -1.15 12.89 7.72
C GLU A 139 -0.78 14.31 8.16
N ALA A 140 -0.89 15.27 7.26
CA ALA A 140 -0.68 16.67 7.57
C ALA A 140 -1.72 17.19 8.59
N PRO A 141 -1.34 17.63 9.78
CA PRO A 141 -2.27 18.15 10.77
C PRO A 141 -2.87 19.53 10.38
N LYS A 142 -2.19 20.23 9.46
CA LYS A 142 -2.59 21.55 8.92
C LYS A 142 -2.06 21.70 7.50
N ASN A 143 -2.58 22.71 6.77
CA ASN A 143 -1.98 23.13 5.51
C ASN A 143 -0.56 23.66 5.76
N GLY A 144 0.37 23.35 4.86
CA GLY A 144 1.75 23.82 4.99
C GLY A 144 2.67 23.31 3.90
N PHE A 145 3.97 23.40 4.18
CA PHE A 145 5.05 22.95 3.30
C PHE A 145 5.76 21.78 3.95
N TRP A 146 5.68 20.61 3.29
CA TRP A 146 6.29 19.38 3.76
C TRP A 146 7.73 19.25 3.28
N TYR A 147 8.63 18.95 4.21
CA TYR A 147 10.05 18.70 3.96
C TYR A 147 10.38 17.29 4.44
N PRO A 148 10.32 16.27 3.57
CA PRO A 148 10.76 14.92 3.94
C PRO A 148 12.26 14.93 4.27
N ALA A 149 12.65 14.22 5.33
CA ALA A 149 14.04 14.03 5.74
C ALA A 149 14.59 12.66 5.33
N VAL A 150 13.81 11.90 4.57
CA VAL A 150 14.17 10.59 4.03
C VAL A 150 14.68 10.72 2.59
N SER A 151 15.59 9.84 2.15
CA SER A 151 16.21 9.93 0.84
C SER A 151 15.49 9.12 -0.24
N HIS A 152 14.82 8.04 0.14
CA HIS A 152 14.06 7.15 -0.77
C HIS A 152 13.07 6.28 0.03
N ALA A 153 12.04 5.80 -0.62
CA ALA A 153 11.20 4.74 -0.08
C ALA A 153 12.00 3.42 -0.01
N GLY A 154 11.73 2.59 0.99
CA GLY A 154 12.54 1.41 1.31
C GLY A 154 13.74 1.71 2.24
N GLN A 155 13.98 2.96 2.60
CA GLN A 155 15.04 3.32 3.54
C GLN A 155 14.72 2.78 4.93
N LYS A 156 15.65 1.98 5.50
CA LYS A 156 15.54 1.46 6.88
C LYS A 156 16.12 2.48 7.86
N LEU A 157 15.38 2.80 8.92
CA LEU A 157 15.73 3.84 9.88
C LEU A 157 15.49 3.37 11.30
N LYS A 158 16.25 3.94 12.25
CA LYS A 158 16.10 3.66 13.66
C LYS A 158 15.05 4.55 14.32
N LYS A 159 14.43 4.03 15.38
CA LYS A 159 13.53 4.80 16.25
C LYS A 159 14.13 6.17 16.60
N GLY A 160 13.30 7.21 16.55
CA GLY A 160 13.68 8.60 16.83
C GLY A 160 14.32 9.35 15.66
N THR A 161 14.63 8.66 14.53
CA THR A 161 15.13 9.34 13.32
C THR A 161 14.06 10.28 12.77
N LEU A 162 14.47 11.49 12.35
CA LEU A 162 13.58 12.44 11.71
C LEU A 162 13.10 11.90 10.36
N LEU A 163 11.79 11.82 10.17
CA LEU A 163 11.15 11.45 8.90
C LEU A 163 10.81 12.67 8.04
N GLY A 164 10.48 13.79 8.68
CA GLY A 164 10.21 15.04 7.98
C GLY A 164 9.64 16.13 8.89
N THR A 165 9.50 17.33 8.33
CA THR A 165 8.92 18.49 9.02
C THR A 165 7.89 19.19 8.14
N LEU A 166 6.80 19.68 8.75
CA LEU A 166 5.83 20.56 8.11
C LEU A 166 6.09 21.98 8.61
N LYS A 167 6.15 22.94 7.69
CA LYS A 167 6.34 24.36 8.01
C LYS A 167 5.19 25.20 7.50
N ASP A 168 4.95 26.35 8.16
CA ASP A 168 4.01 27.37 7.70
C ASP A 168 4.61 28.23 6.58
N ILE A 169 3.83 29.19 6.09
CA ILE A 169 4.26 30.13 5.03
C ILE A 169 5.41 31.06 5.45
N TYR A 170 5.69 31.16 6.75
CA TYR A 170 6.78 31.97 7.30
C TYR A 170 8.05 31.14 7.58
N GLY A 171 7.98 29.81 7.32
CA GLY A 171 9.06 28.90 7.59
C GLY A 171 9.15 28.35 9.01
N ASN A 172 8.18 28.68 9.88
CA ASN A 172 8.13 28.12 11.23
C ASN A 172 7.72 26.67 11.17
N GLU A 173 8.38 25.81 11.94
CA GLU A 173 8.00 24.40 12.08
C GLU A 173 6.67 24.31 12.84
N ILE A 174 5.67 23.66 12.24
CA ILE A 174 4.33 23.45 12.82
C ILE A 174 4.05 21.97 13.11
N PHE A 175 4.85 21.04 12.55
CA PHE A 175 4.79 19.62 12.86
C PHE A 175 6.13 18.97 12.56
N ARG A 176 6.51 18.00 13.39
CA ARG A 176 7.72 17.18 13.28
C ARG A 176 7.34 15.71 13.35
N CYS A 177 7.70 14.97 12.31
CA CYS A 177 7.48 13.52 12.24
C CYS A 177 8.80 12.78 12.50
N THR A 178 8.79 11.83 13.43
CA THR A 178 9.94 10.99 13.76
C THR A 178 9.55 9.52 13.77
N ALA A 179 10.47 8.62 13.44
CA ALA A 179 10.26 7.18 13.46
C ALA A 179 9.88 6.69 14.88
N PRO A 180 8.68 6.10 15.07
CA PRO A 180 8.23 5.65 16.40
C PRO A 180 8.90 4.35 16.84
N PHE A 181 9.46 3.58 15.92
CA PHE A 181 10.17 2.30 16.11
C PHE A 181 11.26 2.16 15.05
N ASP A 182 12.08 1.10 15.14
CA ASP A 182 12.98 0.69 14.05
C ASP A 182 12.13 0.19 12.87
N GLY A 183 12.41 0.67 11.66
CA GLY A 183 11.50 0.37 10.57
C GLY A 183 11.95 0.80 9.20
N VAL A 184 11.04 0.74 8.24
CA VAL A 184 11.24 1.06 6.83
C VAL A 184 10.23 2.07 6.33
N VAL A 185 10.67 2.99 5.48
CA VAL A 185 9.80 3.94 4.76
C VAL A 185 9.06 3.18 3.66
N LEU A 186 7.73 3.09 3.77
CA LEU A 186 6.90 2.41 2.78
C LEU A 186 6.63 3.33 1.58
N TYR A 187 6.16 4.52 1.85
CA TYR A 187 5.96 5.59 0.87
C TYR A 187 5.96 6.96 1.55
N TYR A 188 6.17 8.01 0.78
CA TYR A 188 6.06 9.39 1.26
C TYR A 188 5.74 10.37 0.14
N THR A 189 5.09 11.49 0.49
CA THR A 189 4.76 12.52 -0.49
C THR A 189 5.96 13.39 -0.84
N LEU A 190 6.12 13.65 -2.13
CA LEU A 190 7.17 14.51 -2.71
C LEU A 190 6.68 15.95 -2.89
N SER A 191 5.38 16.20 -2.82
CA SER A 191 4.82 17.54 -2.94
C SER A 191 5.26 18.43 -1.79
N LEU A 192 5.79 19.60 -2.11
CA LEU A 192 6.12 20.61 -1.12
C LEU A 192 4.87 21.15 -0.42
N GLY A 193 3.85 21.54 -1.19
CA GLY A 193 2.58 22.05 -0.64
C GLY A 193 1.63 20.91 -0.31
N VAL A 194 1.14 20.87 0.93
CA VAL A 194 0.16 19.88 1.39
C VAL A 194 -1.00 20.56 2.12
N LYS A 195 -2.16 19.93 2.04
CA LYS A 195 -3.37 20.32 2.78
C LYS A 195 -3.50 19.48 4.05
N CYS A 196 -4.29 19.99 4.99
CA CYS A 196 -4.68 19.21 6.16
C CYS A 196 -5.30 17.88 5.72
N LYS A 197 -4.82 16.76 6.32
CA LYS A 197 -5.15 15.36 6.03
C LYS A 197 -4.55 14.78 4.74
N ASP A 198 -3.74 15.54 4.00
CA ASP A 198 -2.95 14.91 2.94
C ASP A 198 -1.95 13.91 3.57
N PRO A 199 -1.72 12.74 2.95
CA PRO A 199 -0.72 11.79 3.42
C PRO A 199 0.68 12.39 3.33
N LEU A 200 1.49 12.20 4.36
CA LEU A 200 2.88 12.67 4.41
C LEU A 200 3.86 11.51 4.22
N ILE A 201 3.73 10.48 5.04
CA ILE A 201 4.64 9.32 5.04
C ILE A 201 4.00 8.11 5.71
N ALA A 202 4.25 6.93 5.16
CA ALA A 202 3.98 5.65 5.79
C ALA A 202 5.29 4.98 6.21
N PHE A 203 5.33 4.47 7.44
CA PHE A 203 6.51 3.86 8.04
C PHE A 203 6.14 2.56 8.73
N GLY A 204 6.75 1.44 8.31
CA GLY A 204 6.50 0.09 8.81
C GLY A 204 7.55 -0.38 9.79
N GLU A 205 7.15 -1.11 10.85
CA GLU A 205 8.06 -1.75 11.82
C GLU A 205 8.71 -2.99 11.21
N ILE A 206 10.04 -3.16 11.40
CA ILE A 206 10.84 -4.32 10.96
C ILE A 206 11.74 -4.84 12.07
#